data_c5f687ef40dcc18a115a228cb679591e
#
_entry.id   c5f687ef40dcc18a115a228cb679591e
#
_cell.length_a   1.000
_cell.length_b   1.000
_cell.length_c   1.000
_cell.angle_alpha   90.00
_cell.angle_beta   90.00
_cell.angle_gamma   90.00
#
_symmetry.space_group_name_H-M   'P 1'
#
loop_
_entity.id
_entity.type
_entity.pdbx_description
1 polymer ?
#
loop_
_entity_poly.entity_id
_entity_poly.type
_entity_poly.pdbx_seq_one_letter_code
_entity_poly.pdbx_strand_id
1 'polypeptide(L)'
;KNIYNKKNLLKIDIEGSEYEIINDIIRHNSKIKMLIIEFHWINKNKNLFIHSLKRLKLNFDVIHIHANNYRPMKNSDDIFDVLEVTMVHKKINKYRKAFRQNFPIKNLDFECFPNHKKIFFSFKN
;
A
#
# COMPACT_ATOMS: atom_id res chain seq x y z
N LYS A 1 8.65 1.00 33.78
CA LYS A 1 9.00 1.69 32.50
C LYS A 1 8.21 1.02 31.39
N ASN A 2 7.28 1.74 30.80
CA ASN A 2 6.36 1.23 29.76
C ASN A 2 7.13 0.89 28.48
N ILE A 3 7.40 -0.40 28.25
CA ILE A 3 8.04 -0.94 27.04
C ILE A 3 7.10 -0.79 25.81
N TYR A 4 5.84 -0.41 26.03
CA TYR A 4 4.78 -0.35 25.00
C TYR A 4 4.73 0.90 24.13
N ASN A 5 5.68 1.82 24.27
CA ASN A 5 5.71 3.09 23.50
C ASN A 5 6.63 3.05 22.26
N LYS A 6 7.14 1.90 21.86
CA LYS A 6 7.90 1.79 20.61
C LYS A 6 6.94 1.96 19.42
N LYS A 7 7.22 2.95 18.60
CA LYS A 7 6.53 3.15 17.32
C LYS A 7 7.00 2.04 16.37
N ASN A 8 6.14 1.09 16.06
CA ASN A 8 6.51 -0.03 15.21
C ASN A 8 6.08 0.26 13.77
N LEU A 9 7.06 0.45 12.91
CA LEU A 9 6.92 0.41 11.46
C LEU A 9 7.17 -1.02 11.01
N LEU A 10 6.30 -1.54 10.16
CA LEU A 10 6.49 -2.80 9.45
C LEU A 10 6.56 -2.51 7.95
N LYS A 11 7.70 -2.81 7.32
CA LYS A 11 7.82 -2.82 5.86
C LYS A 11 7.84 -4.26 5.37
N ILE A 12 7.09 -4.53 4.30
CA ILE A 12 6.92 -5.84 3.67
C ILE A 12 7.11 -5.66 2.17
N ASP A 13 8.05 -6.40 1.63
CA ASP A 13 8.40 -6.46 0.23
C ASP A 13 9.03 -7.85 0.02
N ILE A 14 8.21 -8.85 -0.36
CA ILE A 14 8.55 -10.28 -0.36
C ILE A 14 8.15 -10.98 -1.65
N GLU A 15 8.12 -10.21 -2.75
CA GLU A 15 8.09 -10.67 -4.13
C GLU A 15 6.93 -11.64 -4.44
N GLY A 16 5.73 -11.33 -3.93
CA GLY A 16 4.48 -12.05 -4.25
C GLY A 16 3.90 -12.89 -3.11
N SER A 17 4.61 -13.06 -1.98
CA SER A 17 4.09 -13.75 -0.79
C SER A 17 3.35 -12.82 0.19
N GLU A 18 3.14 -11.56 -0.15
CA GLU A 18 2.46 -10.56 0.72
C GLU A 18 1.05 -11.03 1.10
N TYR A 19 0.37 -11.70 0.19
CA TYR A 19 -0.99 -12.16 0.39
C TYR A 19 -1.12 -13.24 1.47
N GLU A 20 -0.08 -14.04 1.67
CA GLU A 20 -0.06 -15.15 2.63
C GLU A 20 -0.02 -14.65 4.07
N ILE A 21 0.63 -13.51 4.32
CA ILE A 21 0.85 -12.97 5.65
C ILE A 21 -0.20 -11.97 6.13
N ILE A 22 -1.21 -11.64 5.30
CA ILE A 22 -2.28 -10.68 5.66
C ILE A 22 -2.98 -11.08 6.98
N ASN A 23 -3.22 -12.36 7.19
CA ASN A 23 -3.84 -12.85 8.42
C ASN A 23 -3.00 -12.55 9.66
N ASP A 24 -1.69 -12.68 9.55
CA ASP A 24 -0.76 -12.43 10.66
C ASP A 24 -0.64 -10.93 10.95
N ILE A 25 -0.61 -10.09 9.91
CA ILE A 25 -0.66 -8.63 10.07
C ILE A 25 -1.92 -8.23 10.83
N ILE A 26 -3.09 -8.76 10.44
CA ILE A 26 -4.36 -8.45 11.09
C ILE A 26 -4.38 -8.96 12.54
N ARG A 27 -3.91 -10.17 12.80
CA ARG A 27 -3.81 -10.73 14.14
C ARG A 27 -2.95 -9.89 15.07
N HIS A 28 -1.87 -9.30 14.55
CA HIS A 28 -0.91 -8.50 15.30
C HIS A 28 -1.06 -6.98 15.10
N ASN A 29 -2.18 -6.53 14.51
CA ASN A 29 -2.39 -5.12 14.13
C ASN A 29 -2.12 -4.13 15.27
N SER A 30 -2.45 -4.48 16.52
CA SER A 30 -2.27 -3.59 17.68
C SER A 30 -0.80 -3.22 17.96
N LYS A 31 0.13 -4.02 17.46
CA LYS A 31 1.59 -3.78 17.59
C LYS A 31 2.14 -2.93 16.44
N ILE A 32 1.39 -2.77 15.35
CA ILE A 32 1.82 -2.10 14.12
C ILE A 32 1.18 -0.71 14.08
N LYS A 33 1.99 0.34 14.07
CA LYS A 33 1.53 1.72 13.95
C LYS A 33 1.52 2.22 12.52
N MET A 34 2.50 1.79 11.75
CA MET A 34 2.62 2.08 10.32
C MET A 34 2.97 0.80 9.58
N LEU A 35 2.32 0.58 8.46
CA LEU A 35 2.53 -0.54 7.55
C LEU A 35 2.88 0.01 6.18
N ILE A 36 3.99 -0.45 5.61
CA ILE A 36 4.34 -0.26 4.20
C ILE A 36 4.36 -1.65 3.58
N ILE A 37 3.55 -1.88 2.57
CA ILE A 37 3.48 -3.17 1.91
C ILE A 37 3.51 -2.99 0.39
N GLU A 38 4.46 -3.64 -0.27
CA GLU A 38 4.52 -3.70 -1.72
C GLU A 38 3.82 -4.97 -2.20
N PHE A 39 2.71 -4.80 -2.91
CA PHE A 39 1.95 -5.90 -3.50
C PHE A 39 2.47 -6.19 -4.90
N HIS A 40 2.80 -7.44 -5.16
CA HIS A 40 3.26 -7.92 -6.45
C HIS A 40 2.20 -8.75 -7.18
N TRP A 41 2.32 -8.84 -8.51
CA TRP A 41 1.47 -9.68 -9.37
C TRP A 41 -0.03 -9.37 -9.22
N ILE A 42 -0.36 -8.09 -9.08
CA ILE A 42 -1.72 -7.64 -8.78
C ILE A 42 -2.70 -8.04 -9.88
N ASN A 43 -2.31 -7.93 -11.16
CA ASN A 43 -3.20 -8.30 -12.27
C ASN A 43 -3.54 -9.79 -12.25
N LYS A 44 -2.60 -10.64 -11.89
CA LYS A 44 -2.82 -12.10 -11.72
C LYS A 44 -3.68 -12.38 -10.48
N ASN A 45 -3.55 -11.59 -9.42
CA ASN A 45 -4.15 -11.81 -8.11
C ASN A 45 -5.20 -10.73 -7.74
N LYS A 46 -5.88 -10.13 -8.73
CA LYS A 46 -6.74 -8.96 -8.54
C LYS A 46 -7.76 -9.11 -7.41
N ASN A 47 -8.46 -10.23 -7.35
CA ASN A 47 -9.45 -10.49 -6.30
C ASN A 47 -8.81 -10.62 -4.92
N LEU A 48 -7.65 -11.28 -4.87
CA LEU A 48 -6.89 -11.47 -3.64
C LEU A 48 -6.33 -10.14 -3.12
N PHE A 49 -5.83 -9.28 -4.02
CA PHE A 49 -5.38 -7.93 -3.70
C PHE A 49 -6.51 -7.09 -3.10
N ILE A 50 -7.67 -7.05 -3.79
CA ILE A 50 -8.84 -6.29 -3.32
C ILE A 50 -9.31 -6.80 -1.95
N HIS A 51 -9.35 -8.13 -1.77
CA HIS A 51 -9.74 -8.75 -0.50
C HIS A 51 -8.75 -8.39 0.62
N SER A 52 -7.45 -8.47 0.36
CA SER A 52 -6.38 -8.11 1.29
C SER A 52 -6.46 -6.66 1.73
N LEU A 53 -6.62 -5.73 0.78
CA LEU A 53 -6.78 -4.30 1.09
C LEU A 53 -8.04 -4.04 1.93
N LYS A 54 -9.19 -4.63 1.57
CA LYS A 54 -10.43 -4.47 2.35
C LYS A 54 -10.23 -4.91 3.80
N ARG A 55 -9.54 -6.02 4.02
CA ARG A 55 -9.27 -6.54 5.37
C ARG A 55 -8.30 -5.66 6.16
N LEU A 56 -7.20 -5.22 5.53
CA LEU A 56 -6.25 -4.28 6.16
C LEU A 56 -6.93 -2.96 6.53
N LYS A 57 -7.82 -2.45 5.67
CA LYS A 57 -8.59 -1.22 5.90
C LYS A 57 -9.56 -1.29 7.09
N LEU A 58 -9.81 -2.44 7.67
CA LEU A 58 -10.54 -2.53 8.94
C LEU A 58 -9.76 -1.89 10.09
N ASN A 59 -8.43 -2.01 10.09
CA ASN A 59 -7.55 -1.53 11.17
C ASN A 59 -6.65 -0.35 10.77
N PHE A 60 -6.40 -0.16 9.47
CA PHE A 60 -5.48 0.84 8.95
C PHE A 60 -6.17 1.77 7.96
N ASP A 61 -5.70 3.01 7.88
CA ASP A 61 -6.06 3.96 6.84
C ASP A 61 -4.91 4.05 5.83
N VAL A 62 -5.22 4.02 4.54
CA VAL A 62 -4.25 4.26 3.48
C VAL A 62 -3.91 5.74 3.48
N ILE A 63 -2.61 6.08 3.55
CA ILE A 63 -2.13 7.46 3.56
C ILE A 63 -1.29 7.81 2.32
N HIS A 64 -0.72 6.80 1.66
CA HIS A 64 0.05 6.98 0.44
C HIS A 64 0.02 5.72 -0.41
N ILE A 65 0.16 5.90 -1.73
CA ILE A 65 0.31 4.81 -2.69
C ILE A 65 1.36 5.21 -3.72
N HIS A 66 2.30 4.32 -3.98
CA HIS A 66 3.29 4.45 -5.03
C HIS A 66 3.16 3.29 -6.00
N ALA A 67 2.92 3.61 -7.28
CA ALA A 67 2.86 2.61 -8.35
C ALA A 67 4.27 2.40 -8.93
N ASN A 68 4.76 1.17 -8.86
CA ASN A 68 6.03 0.79 -9.42
C ASN A 68 5.89 0.63 -10.96
N ASN A 69 6.69 1.36 -11.72
CA ASN A 69 6.64 1.36 -13.18
C ASN A 69 7.53 0.29 -13.83
N TYR A 70 7.96 -0.72 -13.08
CA TYR A 70 8.76 -1.83 -13.60
C TYR A 70 8.04 -2.63 -14.69
N ARG A 71 6.74 -2.89 -14.50
CA ARG A 71 5.91 -3.60 -15.46
C ARG A 71 4.90 -2.66 -16.11
N PRO A 72 4.96 -2.47 -17.43
CA PRO A 72 3.97 -1.67 -18.13
C PRO A 72 2.59 -2.35 -18.07
N MET A 73 1.54 -1.53 -17.95
CA MET A 73 0.18 -1.99 -18.16
C MET A 73 0.03 -2.43 -19.62
N LYS A 74 -0.46 -3.64 -19.83
CA LYS A 74 -0.65 -4.21 -21.18
C LYS A 74 -2.00 -3.82 -21.78
N ASN A 75 -3.02 -3.65 -20.94
CA ASN A 75 -4.39 -3.34 -21.34
C ASN A 75 -4.91 -2.15 -20.54
N SER A 76 -5.95 -1.49 -21.07
CA SER A 76 -6.63 -0.35 -20.42
C SER A 76 -7.27 -0.73 -19.07
N ASP A 77 -7.64 -2.00 -18.90
CA ASP A 77 -8.30 -2.52 -17.69
C ASP A 77 -7.33 -3.08 -16.65
N ASP A 78 -6.04 -3.09 -16.99
CA ASP A 78 -5.00 -3.51 -16.05
C ASP A 78 -4.84 -2.45 -14.96
N ILE A 79 -4.76 -2.93 -13.72
CA ILE A 79 -4.20 -2.13 -12.63
C ILE A 79 -2.68 -2.32 -12.60
N PHE A 80 -2.01 -1.48 -11.84
CA PHE A 80 -0.56 -1.60 -11.65
C PHE A 80 -0.22 -2.99 -11.11
N ASP A 81 0.75 -3.65 -11.73
CA ASP A 81 1.12 -5.02 -11.34
C ASP A 81 1.93 -5.05 -10.04
N VAL A 82 2.57 -3.93 -9.71
CA VAL A 82 3.29 -3.73 -8.44
C VAL A 82 2.89 -2.40 -7.82
N LEU A 83 2.47 -2.42 -6.57
CA LEU A 83 1.95 -1.25 -5.86
C LEU A 83 2.41 -1.25 -4.40
N GLU A 84 3.18 -0.24 -4.02
CA GLU A 84 3.50 0.02 -2.62
C GLU A 84 2.37 0.83 -1.96
N VAL A 85 1.83 0.32 -0.86
CA VAL A 85 0.77 0.95 -0.08
C VAL A 85 1.29 1.27 1.31
N THR A 86 1.28 2.57 1.66
CA THR A 86 1.59 3.02 3.00
C THR A 86 0.31 3.24 3.78
N MET A 87 0.24 2.64 4.95
CA MET A 87 -0.93 2.67 5.82
C MET A 87 -0.56 3.06 7.24
N VAL A 88 -1.46 3.75 7.93
CA VAL A 88 -1.34 4.11 9.34
C VAL A 88 -2.48 3.49 10.13
N HIS A 89 -2.18 2.98 11.32
CA HIS A 89 -3.20 2.39 12.19
C HIS A 89 -4.24 3.43 12.63
N LYS A 90 -5.52 3.12 12.47
CA LYS A 90 -6.65 4.03 12.73
C LYS A 90 -6.65 4.66 14.13
N LYS A 91 -6.15 3.93 15.15
CA LYS A 91 -6.08 4.44 16.53
C LYS A 91 -5.15 5.63 16.70
N ILE A 92 -4.16 5.80 15.79
CA ILE A 92 -3.20 6.89 15.85
C ILE A 92 -3.37 7.91 14.73
N ASN A 93 -4.21 7.62 13.73
CA ASN A 93 -4.50 8.55 12.66
C ASN A 93 -5.43 9.65 13.15
N LYS A 94 -4.88 10.85 13.36
CA LYS A 94 -5.63 12.04 13.75
C LYS A 94 -6.33 12.73 12.57
N TYR A 95 -5.89 12.46 11.34
CA TYR A 95 -6.32 13.10 10.11
C TYR A 95 -7.15 12.15 9.26
N ARG A 96 -8.41 11.92 9.63
CA ARG A 96 -9.31 11.00 8.93
C ARG A 96 -10.01 11.60 7.70
N LYS A 97 -9.55 12.75 7.20
CA LYS A 97 -10.17 13.33 6.00
C LYS A 97 -9.73 12.53 4.77
N ALA A 98 -10.70 12.17 3.94
CA ALA A 98 -10.42 11.62 2.62
C ALA A 98 -9.66 12.66 1.79
N PHE A 99 -8.48 12.29 1.30
CA PHE A 99 -7.72 13.13 0.39
C PHE A 99 -8.13 12.79 -1.05
N ARG A 100 -8.50 13.83 -1.80
CA ARG A 100 -8.42 13.77 -3.25
C ARG A 100 -6.97 14.11 -3.61
N GLN A 101 -6.20 13.12 -4.01
CA GLN A 101 -4.81 13.33 -4.36
C GLN A 101 -4.50 12.68 -5.69
N ASN A 102 -3.76 13.40 -6.51
CA ASN A 102 -3.18 12.87 -7.74
C ASN A 102 -1.83 12.25 -7.42
N PHE A 103 -1.52 11.13 -8.03
CA PHE A 103 -0.25 10.45 -7.93
C PHE A 103 0.42 10.40 -9.31
N PRO A 104 1.73 10.43 -9.38
CA PRO A 104 2.71 10.51 -8.28
C PRO A 104 2.75 11.92 -7.64
N ILE A 105 3.15 11.96 -6.36
CA ILE A 105 3.34 13.22 -5.63
C ILE A 105 4.70 13.80 -6.01
N LYS A 106 4.69 15.02 -6.54
CA LYS A 106 5.93 15.72 -6.93
C LYS A 106 6.90 15.83 -5.75
N ASN A 107 8.17 15.51 -5.97
CA ASN A 107 9.27 15.52 -5.00
C ASN A 107 9.17 14.48 -3.88
N LEU A 108 8.19 13.56 -3.94
CA LEU A 108 8.06 12.43 -3.03
C LEU A 108 8.18 11.12 -3.80
N ASP A 109 7.45 11.00 -4.90
CA ASP A 109 7.43 9.80 -5.72
C ASP A 109 8.40 9.93 -6.89
N PHE A 110 9.31 8.97 -6.99
CA PHE A 110 10.26 8.87 -8.09
C PHE A 110 10.01 7.57 -8.85
N GLU A 111 10.28 7.60 -10.15
CA GLU A 111 10.17 6.39 -10.96
C GLU A 111 11.21 5.37 -10.52
N CYS A 112 10.79 4.11 -10.33
CA CYS A 112 11.72 3.00 -10.08
C CYS A 112 12.59 2.73 -11.32
N PHE A 113 12.02 2.95 -12.51
CA PHE A 113 12.70 2.76 -13.82
C PHE A 113 12.55 4.02 -14.68
N PRO A 114 13.60 4.86 -14.77
CA PRO A 114 13.55 6.14 -15.48
C PRO A 114 13.20 6.04 -16.97
N ASN A 115 13.51 4.89 -17.60
CA ASN A 115 13.25 4.65 -19.03
C ASN A 115 11.85 4.09 -19.30
N HIS A 116 11.07 3.82 -18.27
CA HIS A 116 9.71 3.32 -18.40
C HIS A 116 8.69 4.46 -18.30
N LYS A 117 7.52 4.24 -18.91
CA LYS A 117 6.44 5.23 -18.89
C LYS A 117 6.02 5.56 -17.45
N LYS A 118 5.91 6.86 -17.17
CA LYS A 118 5.35 7.34 -15.88
C LYS A 118 3.91 6.89 -15.71
N ILE A 119 3.56 6.54 -14.48
CA ILE A 119 2.23 6.12 -14.10
C ILE A 119 1.54 7.27 -13.38
N PHE A 120 0.41 7.73 -13.89
CA PHE A 120 -0.43 8.76 -13.28
C PHE A 120 -1.78 8.18 -12.91
N PHE A 121 -2.23 8.43 -11.71
CA PHE A 121 -3.56 8.01 -11.26
C PHE A 121 -4.09 8.94 -10.17
N SER A 122 -5.41 8.89 -9.96
CA SER A 122 -6.06 9.65 -8.89
C SER A 122 -7.08 8.77 -8.19
N PHE A 123 -7.25 8.99 -6.88
CA PHE A 123 -8.39 8.44 -6.16
C PHE A 123 -9.60 9.34 -6.35
N LYS A 124 -10.68 8.73 -6.83
CA LYS A 124 -12.02 9.29 -6.73
C LYS A 124 -12.71 8.57 -5.57
N ASN A 125 -13.15 9.32 -4.58
CA ASN A 125 -14.06 8.80 -3.55
C ASN A 125 -15.44 8.60 -4.15
#